data_c9c10d02613d6d1f713f9b2fc2207d30
#
_entry.id   c9c10d02613d6d1f713f9b2fc2207d30
#
_cell.length_a   1.000
_cell.length_b   1.000
_cell.length_c   1.000
_cell.angle_alpha   90.00
_cell.angle_beta   90.00
_cell.angle_gamma   90.00
#
_symmetry.space_group_name_H-M   'P 1'
#
loop_
_entity.id
_entity.type
_entity.pdbx_description
1 polymer ?
#
loop_
_entity_poly.entity_id
_entity_poly.type
_entity_poly.pdbx_seq_one_letter_code
_entity_poly.pdbx_strand_id
1 'polypeptide(L)'
;MIKAKTNNLNKPEDGNYGKQFNYICKDHDINTCFQPGFFDTLTGNFMAGDSIRCMKIVKERIVAMCDGVVLEVCVNGNVRNVDFIPIGDIITFSEGRNIQPEKEKAPAAPIYIKEDGTVKWNLGRKVYQVVVKGEVVYETPEKQLAQQIARGDQPVPVAA
;
A
#
# COMPACT_ATOMS: atom_id res chain seq x y z
N MET A 1 2.31 -22.99 6.07
CA MET A 1 1.41 -22.13 5.24
C MET A 1 0.08 -22.02 5.95
N ILE A 2 -0.44 -20.79 6.12
CA ILE A 2 -1.76 -20.57 6.72
C ILE A 2 -2.82 -20.92 5.67
N LYS A 3 -3.87 -21.64 6.07
CA LYS A 3 -4.97 -22.05 5.19
C LYS A 3 -6.30 -21.47 5.69
N ALA A 4 -7.22 -21.25 4.77
CA ALA A 4 -8.56 -20.78 5.08
C ALA A 4 -9.33 -21.76 5.96
N LYS A 5 -10.14 -21.22 6.88
CA LYS A 5 -10.98 -22.00 7.81
C LYS A 5 -12.45 -21.83 7.44
N THR A 6 -13.21 -22.92 7.40
CA THR A 6 -14.65 -22.91 7.09
C THR A 6 -15.45 -21.99 8.01
N ASN A 7 -15.11 -21.92 9.29
CA ASN A 7 -15.79 -21.07 10.27
C ASN A 7 -15.61 -19.56 10.03
N ASN A 8 -14.71 -19.18 9.13
CA ASN A 8 -14.46 -17.80 8.75
C ASN A 8 -15.18 -17.43 7.43
N LEU A 9 -15.79 -18.42 6.78
CA LEU A 9 -16.56 -18.23 5.55
C LEU A 9 -18.05 -18.13 5.90
N ASN A 10 -18.68 -17.01 5.54
CA ASN A 10 -20.11 -16.85 5.72
C ASN A 10 -20.88 -17.57 4.60
N LYS A 11 -22.19 -17.80 4.82
CA LYS A 11 -23.06 -18.34 3.79
C LYS A 11 -23.03 -17.43 2.56
N PRO A 12 -23.06 -18.02 1.36
CA PRO A 12 -23.06 -17.24 0.14
C PRO A 12 -24.39 -16.51 -0.06
N GLU A 13 -24.29 -15.35 -0.70
CA GLU A 13 -25.44 -14.63 -1.26
C GLU A 13 -25.46 -14.85 -2.76
N ASP A 14 -26.65 -14.91 -3.36
CA ASP A 14 -26.79 -15.06 -4.81
C ASP A 14 -26.37 -13.76 -5.52
N GLY A 15 -25.39 -13.88 -6.41
CA GLY A 15 -24.91 -12.79 -7.26
C GLY A 15 -25.35 -12.94 -8.71
N ASN A 16 -25.16 -11.90 -9.52
CA ASN A 16 -25.56 -11.89 -10.94
C ASN A 16 -24.75 -12.88 -11.82
N TYR A 17 -23.53 -13.23 -11.43
CA TYR A 17 -22.59 -14.06 -12.22
C TYR A 17 -21.93 -15.18 -11.42
N GLY A 18 -22.39 -15.43 -10.19
CA GLY A 18 -21.85 -16.42 -9.27
C GLY A 18 -22.31 -16.11 -7.86
N LYS A 19 -21.89 -16.90 -6.90
CA LYS A 19 -22.17 -16.63 -5.50
C LYS A 19 -21.17 -15.64 -4.92
N GLN A 20 -21.65 -14.79 -4.03
CA GLN A 20 -20.77 -13.90 -3.26
C GLN A 20 -20.57 -14.46 -1.86
N PHE A 21 -19.31 -14.66 -1.49
CA PHE A 21 -18.91 -15.11 -0.18
C PHE A 21 -18.23 -13.97 0.59
N ASN A 22 -18.39 -13.99 1.91
CA ASN A 22 -17.64 -13.13 2.80
C ASN A 22 -16.68 -13.99 3.63
N TYR A 23 -15.39 -13.68 3.59
CA TYR A 23 -14.36 -14.34 4.38
C TYR A 23 -13.77 -13.40 5.42
N ILE A 24 -13.82 -13.77 6.70
CA ILE A 24 -13.33 -12.95 7.81
C ILE A 24 -11.95 -13.40 8.24
N CYS A 25 -10.95 -12.53 8.07
CA CYS A 25 -9.56 -12.75 8.49
C CYS A 25 -9.42 -12.52 10.01
N LYS A 26 -9.72 -13.54 10.83
CA LYS A 26 -9.66 -13.42 12.30
C LYS A 26 -8.22 -13.42 12.81
N ASP A 27 -7.43 -14.42 12.40
CA ASP A 27 -6.15 -14.76 13.01
C ASP A 27 -4.94 -14.43 12.13
N HIS A 28 -5.13 -13.74 10.98
CA HIS A 28 -4.07 -13.45 10.02
C HIS A 28 -4.33 -12.13 9.31
N ASP A 29 -3.31 -11.65 8.60
CA ASP A 29 -3.41 -10.45 7.76
C ASP A 29 -4.23 -10.73 6.51
N ILE A 30 -4.90 -9.71 5.95
CA ILE A 30 -5.72 -9.83 4.75
C ILE A 30 -4.90 -10.25 3.52
N ASN A 31 -3.63 -9.84 3.43
CA ASN A 31 -2.72 -10.24 2.36
C ASN A 31 -2.51 -11.76 2.30
N THR A 32 -2.70 -12.46 3.42
CA THR A 32 -2.58 -13.91 3.47
C THR A 32 -3.64 -14.60 2.62
N CYS A 33 -4.82 -13.99 2.45
CA CYS A 33 -5.90 -14.53 1.62
C CYS A 33 -5.53 -14.64 0.15
N PHE A 34 -4.57 -13.81 -0.31
CA PHE A 34 -4.15 -13.77 -1.72
C PHE A 34 -2.92 -14.63 -2.00
N GLN A 35 -2.44 -15.37 -1.03
CA GLN A 35 -1.35 -16.32 -1.26
C GLN A 35 -1.87 -17.58 -1.98
N PRO A 36 -1.11 -18.10 -2.95
CA PRO A 36 -1.50 -19.32 -3.66
C PRO A 36 -1.88 -20.46 -2.69
N GLY A 37 -2.99 -21.09 -2.96
CA GLY A 37 -3.48 -22.23 -2.18
C GLY A 37 -4.08 -21.89 -0.82
N PHE A 38 -4.30 -20.62 -0.49
CA PHE A 38 -4.92 -20.26 0.79
C PHE A 38 -6.33 -20.87 0.94
N PHE A 39 -7.14 -20.83 -0.12
CA PHE A 39 -8.52 -21.34 -0.13
C PHE A 39 -8.66 -22.82 -0.50
N ASP A 40 -7.58 -23.56 -0.71
CA ASP A 40 -7.64 -24.97 -1.15
C ASP A 40 -8.43 -25.88 -0.22
N THR A 41 -8.47 -25.57 1.08
CA THR A 41 -9.25 -26.34 2.06
C THR A 41 -10.75 -26.15 1.90
N LEU A 42 -11.19 -25.16 1.11
CA LEU A 42 -12.58 -24.76 0.93
C LEU A 42 -13.08 -25.04 -0.50
N THR A 43 -12.40 -25.89 -1.29
CA THR A 43 -12.76 -26.22 -2.68
C THR A 43 -14.21 -26.66 -2.85
N GLY A 44 -14.80 -27.35 -1.89
CA GLY A 44 -16.19 -27.77 -1.95
C GLY A 44 -17.22 -26.66 -1.80
N ASN A 45 -16.79 -25.44 -1.49
CA ASN A 45 -17.68 -24.30 -1.28
C ASN A 45 -17.76 -23.39 -2.52
N PHE A 46 -16.79 -23.46 -3.42
CA PHE A 46 -16.62 -22.51 -4.50
C PHE A 46 -16.82 -23.13 -5.87
N MET A 47 -17.21 -22.28 -6.82
CA MET A 47 -17.21 -22.54 -8.27
C MET A 47 -16.46 -21.42 -8.98
N ALA A 48 -16.02 -21.68 -10.20
CA ALA A 48 -15.47 -20.62 -11.06
C ALA A 48 -16.52 -19.53 -11.30
N GLY A 49 -16.12 -18.28 -11.18
CA GLY A 49 -16.99 -17.11 -11.26
C GLY A 49 -17.56 -16.64 -9.91
N ASP A 50 -17.38 -17.41 -8.82
CA ASP A 50 -17.75 -16.94 -7.49
C ASP A 50 -16.84 -15.78 -7.05
N SER A 51 -17.39 -14.85 -6.30
CA SER A 51 -16.62 -13.74 -5.70
C SER A 51 -16.44 -13.96 -4.20
N ILE A 52 -15.28 -13.56 -3.68
CA ILE A 52 -14.97 -13.64 -2.24
C ILE A 52 -14.54 -12.26 -1.77
N ARG A 53 -15.31 -11.70 -0.84
CA ARG A 53 -14.91 -10.50 -0.11
C ARG A 53 -14.13 -10.88 1.12
N CYS A 54 -12.84 -10.59 1.14
CA CYS A 54 -11.98 -10.77 2.29
C CYS A 54 -12.06 -9.53 3.18
N MET A 55 -12.31 -9.73 4.49
CA MET A 55 -12.44 -8.63 5.45
C MET A 55 -11.59 -8.89 6.68
N LYS A 56 -10.82 -7.88 7.10
CA LYS A 56 -10.17 -7.87 8.42
C LYS A 56 -11.04 -7.10 9.40
N ILE A 57 -11.48 -7.77 10.46
CA ILE A 57 -12.30 -7.16 11.51
C ILE A 57 -11.49 -7.09 12.79
N VAL A 58 -11.43 -5.91 13.41
CA VAL A 58 -10.79 -5.65 14.71
C VAL A 58 -11.76 -4.88 15.58
N LYS A 59 -12.05 -5.37 16.78
CA LYS A 59 -12.99 -4.73 17.72
C LYS A 59 -14.33 -4.39 17.05
N GLU A 60 -14.92 -5.37 16.35
CA GLU A 60 -16.21 -5.27 15.64
C GLU A 60 -16.25 -4.24 14.48
N ARG A 61 -15.09 -3.76 14.04
CA ARG A 61 -14.97 -2.84 12.90
C ARG A 61 -14.18 -3.47 11.77
N ILE A 62 -14.63 -3.24 10.54
CA ILE A 62 -13.86 -3.59 9.35
C ILE A 62 -12.70 -2.59 9.26
N VAL A 63 -11.47 -3.09 9.31
CA VAL A 63 -10.25 -2.27 9.19
C VAL A 63 -9.58 -2.41 7.85
N ALA A 64 -9.86 -3.51 7.13
CA ALA A 64 -9.41 -3.68 5.76
C ALA A 64 -10.38 -4.59 5.01
N MET A 65 -10.52 -4.39 3.71
CA MET A 65 -11.27 -5.29 2.83
C MET A 65 -10.69 -5.31 1.43
N CYS A 66 -10.89 -6.42 0.73
CA CYS A 66 -10.58 -6.57 -0.67
C CYS A 66 -11.49 -7.62 -1.28
N ASP A 67 -11.94 -7.38 -2.50
CA ASP A 67 -12.72 -8.34 -3.28
C ASP A 67 -11.79 -9.15 -4.19
N GLY A 68 -12.18 -10.37 -4.49
CA GLY A 68 -11.51 -11.20 -5.47
C GLY A 68 -12.48 -12.17 -6.13
N VAL A 69 -12.03 -12.84 -7.17
CA VAL A 69 -12.82 -13.80 -7.94
C VAL A 69 -12.10 -15.15 -7.98
N VAL A 70 -12.89 -16.20 -7.91
CA VAL A 70 -12.45 -17.59 -8.13
C VAL A 70 -12.41 -17.81 -9.64
N LEU A 71 -11.21 -18.03 -10.18
CA LEU A 71 -11.02 -18.33 -11.61
C LEU A 71 -11.31 -19.79 -11.91
N GLU A 72 -10.77 -20.68 -11.06
CA GLU A 72 -10.88 -22.11 -11.26
C GLU A 72 -10.92 -22.84 -9.91
N VAL A 73 -11.67 -23.93 -9.87
CA VAL A 73 -11.66 -24.88 -8.76
C VAL A 73 -11.31 -26.24 -9.33
N CYS A 74 -10.16 -26.76 -8.95
CA CYS A 74 -9.68 -28.06 -9.39
C CYS A 74 -9.70 -29.07 -8.22
N VAL A 75 -10.37 -30.18 -8.42
CA VAL A 75 -10.37 -31.34 -7.50
C VAL A 75 -10.00 -32.58 -8.29
N ASN A 76 -8.77 -33.05 -8.13
CA ASN A 76 -8.27 -34.24 -8.80
C ASN A 76 -7.65 -35.20 -7.78
N GLY A 77 -8.44 -36.18 -7.37
CA GLY A 77 -8.08 -37.08 -6.30
C GLY A 77 -7.83 -36.34 -4.98
N ASN A 78 -6.58 -36.40 -4.49
CA ASN A 78 -6.17 -35.71 -3.27
C ASN A 78 -5.68 -34.25 -3.52
N VAL A 79 -5.56 -33.82 -4.77
CA VAL A 79 -5.15 -32.47 -5.11
C VAL A 79 -6.38 -31.58 -5.11
N ARG A 80 -6.34 -30.54 -4.31
CA ARG A 80 -7.38 -29.51 -4.23
C ARG A 80 -6.72 -28.17 -4.45
N ASN A 81 -7.26 -27.41 -5.38
CA ASN A 81 -6.76 -26.08 -5.70
C ASN A 81 -7.91 -25.11 -5.97
N VAL A 82 -7.82 -23.93 -5.40
CA VAL A 82 -8.69 -22.80 -5.71
C VAL A 82 -7.81 -21.69 -6.26
N ASP A 83 -7.95 -21.42 -7.54
CA ASP A 83 -7.30 -20.27 -8.16
C ASP A 83 -8.13 -19.03 -7.90
N PHE A 84 -7.63 -18.16 -7.03
CA PHE A 84 -8.30 -16.97 -6.54
C PHE A 84 -7.40 -15.75 -6.76
N ILE A 85 -7.95 -14.74 -7.41
CA ILE A 85 -7.24 -13.49 -7.68
C ILE A 85 -7.97 -12.30 -7.06
N PRO A 86 -7.23 -11.30 -6.52
CA PRO A 86 -7.84 -10.06 -6.06
C PRO A 86 -8.34 -9.21 -7.23
N ILE A 87 -9.43 -8.48 -6.99
CA ILE A 87 -9.95 -7.45 -7.89
C ILE A 87 -9.71 -6.09 -7.23
N GLY A 88 -8.72 -5.36 -7.74
CA GLY A 88 -8.33 -4.06 -7.18
C GLY A 88 -7.45 -4.15 -5.93
N ASP A 89 -7.26 -3.01 -5.29
CA ASP A 89 -6.38 -2.86 -4.14
C ASP A 89 -7.09 -3.19 -2.82
N ILE A 90 -6.30 -3.50 -1.80
CA ILE A 90 -6.82 -3.64 -0.43
C ILE A 90 -7.21 -2.26 0.08
N ILE A 91 -8.49 -2.10 0.39
CA ILE A 91 -9.02 -0.89 1.03
C ILE A 91 -8.82 -1.01 2.53
N THR A 92 -8.09 -0.04 3.12
CA THR A 92 -7.90 0.04 4.56
C THR A 92 -8.74 1.16 5.17
N PHE A 93 -9.25 0.93 6.37
CA PHE A 93 -10.08 1.88 7.10
C PHE A 93 -9.43 2.21 8.45
N SER A 94 -9.25 3.49 8.76
CA SER A 94 -8.87 3.93 10.09
C SER A 94 -10.02 4.68 10.72
N GLU A 95 -10.32 4.38 11.98
CA GLU A 95 -11.35 5.06 12.79
C GLU A 95 -12.70 5.28 12.07
N GLY A 96 -13.08 4.34 11.18
CA GLY A 96 -14.33 4.43 10.42
C GLY A 96 -14.29 5.40 9.24
N ARG A 97 -13.14 5.91 8.86
CA ARG A 97 -12.94 6.65 7.60
C ARG A 97 -12.22 5.79 6.59
N ASN A 98 -12.64 5.86 5.35
CA ASN A 98 -11.92 5.27 4.22
C ASN A 98 -10.60 6.06 4.08
N ILE A 99 -9.48 5.46 4.49
CA ILE A 99 -8.18 5.97 4.07
C ILE A 99 -8.02 5.43 2.65
N GLN A 100 -8.31 6.25 1.66
CA GLN A 100 -7.71 6.02 0.36
C GLN A 100 -6.20 5.86 0.61
N PRO A 101 -5.53 4.85 0.01
CA PRO A 101 -4.08 4.80 0.07
C PRO A 101 -3.59 6.20 -0.27
N GLU A 102 -2.83 6.78 0.64
CA GLU A 102 -2.25 8.11 0.42
C GLU A 102 -1.61 8.00 -0.96
N LYS A 103 -2.20 8.66 -1.96
CA LYS A 103 -1.58 8.74 -3.28
C LYS A 103 -0.18 9.19 -2.95
N GLU A 104 0.82 8.35 -3.23
CA GLU A 104 2.22 8.74 -3.10
C GLU A 104 2.27 10.19 -3.53
N LYS A 105 2.57 11.08 -2.58
CA LYS A 105 2.65 12.50 -2.89
C LYS A 105 3.55 12.56 -4.09
N ALA A 106 2.97 12.96 -5.22
CA ALA A 106 3.75 13.17 -6.42
C ALA A 106 5.00 13.92 -5.97
N PRO A 107 6.20 13.45 -6.31
CA PRO A 107 7.43 14.00 -5.78
C PRO A 107 7.31 15.51 -5.83
N ALA A 108 7.45 16.17 -4.69
CA ALA A 108 7.25 17.61 -4.58
C ALA A 108 8.01 18.27 -5.72
N ALA A 109 7.35 19.14 -6.49
CA ALA A 109 7.98 19.79 -7.62
C ALA A 109 9.32 20.38 -7.14
N PRO A 110 10.42 20.19 -7.88
CA PRO A 110 11.74 20.62 -7.46
C PRO A 110 11.70 22.10 -7.10
N ILE A 111 12.12 22.43 -5.89
CA ILE A 111 12.13 23.83 -5.41
C ILE A 111 13.42 24.49 -5.87
N TYR A 112 13.32 25.42 -6.78
CA TYR A 112 14.45 26.27 -7.20
C TYR A 112 14.45 27.58 -6.42
N ILE A 113 15.63 28.02 -5.99
CA ILE A 113 15.79 29.34 -5.37
C ILE A 113 15.65 30.40 -6.48
N LYS A 114 14.60 31.23 -6.41
CA LYS A 114 14.31 32.28 -7.40
C LYS A 114 15.01 33.62 -7.11
N GLU A 115 15.61 33.72 -5.93
CA GLU A 115 16.32 34.93 -5.48
C GLU A 115 17.79 34.57 -5.24
N ASP A 116 18.71 35.56 -5.42
CA ASP A 116 20.13 35.35 -5.22
C ASP A 116 20.43 34.86 -3.80
N GLY A 117 20.68 33.56 -3.68
CA GLY A 117 21.13 32.94 -2.45
C GLY A 117 22.61 33.21 -2.22
N THR A 118 23.03 33.30 -0.98
CA THR A 118 24.43 33.39 -0.58
C THR A 118 24.92 32.10 0.04
N VAL A 119 26.18 31.72 -0.23
CA VAL A 119 26.81 30.55 0.34
C VAL A 119 27.72 30.95 1.50
N LYS A 120 27.50 30.41 2.68
CA LYS A 120 28.33 30.63 3.89
C LYS A 120 28.92 29.31 4.35
N TRP A 121 30.18 29.35 4.80
CA TRP A 121 30.81 28.19 5.42
C TRP A 121 30.52 28.17 6.92
N ASN A 122 29.96 27.06 7.41
CA ASN A 122 29.78 26.83 8.85
C ASN A 122 30.91 25.98 9.37
N LEU A 123 31.83 26.60 10.10
CA LEU A 123 33.04 25.93 10.64
C LEU A 123 32.71 24.85 11.68
N GLY A 124 31.68 25.10 12.48
CA GLY A 124 31.28 24.16 13.55
C GLY A 124 30.69 22.85 13.01
N ARG A 125 29.89 22.93 11.93
CA ARG A 125 29.27 21.77 11.28
C ARG A 125 30.06 21.25 10.10
N LYS A 126 31.08 21.96 9.63
CA LYS A 126 31.92 21.66 8.45
C LYS A 126 31.05 21.48 7.17
N VAL A 127 30.10 22.36 6.96
CA VAL A 127 29.20 22.36 5.80
C VAL A 127 29.07 23.75 5.22
N TYR A 128 28.72 23.81 3.93
CA TYR A 128 28.28 25.03 3.25
C TYR A 128 26.79 25.22 3.44
N GLN A 129 26.39 26.39 3.86
CA GLN A 129 25.00 26.78 4.07
C GLN A 129 24.56 27.69 2.92
N VAL A 130 23.47 27.35 2.27
CA VAL A 130 22.79 28.23 1.33
C VAL A 130 21.80 29.07 2.11
N VAL A 131 21.98 30.39 2.07
CA VAL A 131 21.18 31.36 2.83
C VAL A 131 20.40 32.24 1.87
N VAL A 132 19.09 32.31 2.06
CA VAL A 132 18.17 33.18 1.30
C VAL A 132 17.43 34.04 2.30
N LYS A 133 17.44 35.37 2.12
CA LYS A 133 16.79 36.33 3.04
C LYS A 133 17.21 36.22 4.50
N GLY A 134 18.42 35.68 4.77
CA GLY A 134 18.93 35.50 6.12
C GLY A 134 18.61 34.14 6.76
N GLU A 135 17.81 33.30 6.11
CA GLU A 135 17.48 31.96 6.55
C GLU A 135 18.29 30.89 5.84
N VAL A 136 18.72 29.85 6.56
CA VAL A 136 19.44 28.72 5.97
C VAL A 136 18.41 27.78 5.34
N VAL A 137 18.43 27.65 4.01
CA VAL A 137 17.51 26.84 3.24
C VAL A 137 18.07 25.45 2.88
N TYR A 138 19.41 25.32 2.87
CA TYR A 138 20.06 24.04 2.57
C TYR A 138 21.48 23.99 3.16
N GLU A 139 21.93 22.79 3.51
CA GLU A 139 23.30 22.53 4.02
C GLU A 139 23.91 21.35 3.25
N THR A 140 25.17 21.47 2.82
CA THR A 140 25.91 20.42 2.12
C THR A 140 27.42 20.53 2.39
N PRO A 141 28.17 19.42 2.43
CA PRO A 141 29.62 19.48 2.49
C PRO A 141 30.26 19.94 1.16
N GLU A 142 29.52 19.94 0.05
CA GLU A 142 30.01 20.23 -1.29
C GLU A 142 29.82 21.70 -1.67
N LYS A 143 30.92 22.44 -1.81
CA LYS A 143 30.90 23.87 -2.17
C LYS A 143 30.22 24.13 -3.51
N GLN A 144 30.52 23.30 -4.53
CA GLN A 144 30.00 23.49 -5.89
C GLN A 144 28.46 23.30 -5.91
N LEU A 145 27.97 22.28 -5.23
CA LEU A 145 26.52 22.02 -5.10
C LEU A 145 25.82 23.19 -4.40
N ALA A 146 26.38 23.67 -3.29
CA ALA A 146 25.83 24.84 -2.59
C ALA A 146 25.75 26.08 -3.50
N GLN A 147 26.76 26.31 -4.35
CA GLN A 147 26.79 27.44 -5.28
C GLN A 147 25.75 27.29 -6.40
N GLN A 148 25.56 26.09 -6.94
CA GLN A 148 24.56 25.82 -7.98
C GLN A 148 23.13 25.99 -7.44
N ILE A 149 22.88 25.51 -6.23
CA ILE A 149 21.59 25.70 -5.57
C ILE A 149 21.35 27.19 -5.28
N ALA A 150 22.34 27.90 -4.76
CA ALA A 150 22.21 29.32 -4.44
C ALA A 150 21.92 30.22 -5.68
N ARG A 151 22.39 29.81 -6.87
CA ARG A 151 22.11 30.46 -8.13
C ARG A 151 20.78 30.04 -8.79
N GLY A 152 20.12 29.02 -8.26
CA GLY A 152 18.92 28.44 -8.86
C GLY A 152 19.20 27.53 -10.06
N ASP A 153 20.48 27.14 -10.29
CA ASP A 153 20.86 26.20 -11.34
C ASP A 153 20.45 24.75 -11.03
N GLN A 154 20.33 24.44 -9.73
CA GLN A 154 19.86 23.16 -9.25
C GLN A 154 18.76 23.32 -8.18
N PRO A 155 17.80 22.38 -8.12
CA PRO A 155 16.77 22.41 -7.09
C PRO A 155 17.35 22.08 -5.71
N VAL A 156 16.71 22.61 -4.67
CA VAL A 156 16.99 22.19 -3.29
C VAL A 156 16.57 20.74 -3.14
N PRO A 157 17.49 19.80 -2.77
CA PRO A 157 17.11 18.42 -2.51
C PRO A 157 16.11 18.35 -1.35
N VAL A 158 14.97 17.72 -1.59
CA VAL A 158 13.99 17.45 -0.53
C VAL A 158 14.54 16.30 0.30
N ALA A 159 14.72 16.52 1.62
CA ALA A 159 15.10 15.44 2.51
C ALA A 159 14.05 14.33 2.44
N ALA A 160 14.52 13.10 2.15
CA ALA A 160 13.69 11.91 2.09
C ALA A 160 13.26 11.46 3.51
#